data_082568f43819975edff5d39b1b816f64
#
_entry.id   082568f43819975edff5d39b1b816f64
#
_cell.length_a   1.000
_cell.length_b   1.000
_cell.length_c   1.000
_cell.angle_alpha   90.00
_cell.angle_beta   90.00
_cell.angle_gamma   90.00
#
_symmetry.space_group_name_H-M   'P 1'
#
loop_
_entity.id
_entity.type
_entity.pdbx_description
1 polymer ?
#
loop_
_entity_poly.entity_id
_entity_poly.type
_entity_poly.pdbx_seq_one_letter_code
_entity_poly.pdbx_strand_id
1 'polypeptide(L)'
;DKLITQFNLVQDSLEIWVNDPKPQPDTLLLNVKYMKTDTLGMLNSFVEEIRLAKPRKGAAAKTSSRDIKKEDTTAVFTLTAEPETVEQYGFVFEFKYPLVEDAFDSLSFRYLNPKQQEFTESYTIVQDSLNLRKYILRPNTEMLPGYEYFLKVPHRKFKDINGYYNDSSEVKVKLPNDDKLSTMSLVLSNVKNKYIVDLLNEKRDKVMRTYITDKDGTL
;
A
#
# COMPACT_ATOMS: atom_id res chain seq x y z
N ASP A 1 13.25 3.17 -15.93
CA ASP A 1 12.65 4.46 -16.34
C ASP A 1 13.15 5.60 -15.48
N LYS A 2 13.34 6.77 -16.11
CA LYS A 2 13.80 7.97 -15.39
C LYS A 2 12.69 8.67 -14.61
N LEU A 3 11.44 8.38 -14.93
CA LEU A 3 10.27 8.95 -14.27
C LEU A 3 9.39 7.80 -13.74
N ILE A 4 8.98 7.92 -12.50
CA ILE A 4 7.96 7.08 -11.88
C ILE A 4 6.76 7.99 -11.67
N THR A 5 5.58 7.56 -12.12
CA THR A 5 4.36 8.37 -12.05
C THR A 5 3.23 7.58 -11.41
N GLN A 6 2.43 8.25 -10.61
CA GLN A 6 1.24 7.67 -9.98
C GLN A 6 0.10 8.68 -9.97
N PHE A 7 -1.06 8.27 -10.48
CA PHE A 7 -2.31 9.00 -10.30
C PHE A 7 -2.95 8.64 -8.96
N ASN A 8 -3.68 9.58 -8.38
CA ASN A 8 -4.58 9.27 -7.28
C ASN A 8 -5.83 8.50 -7.80
N LEU A 9 -6.67 8.01 -6.87
CA LEU A 9 -7.85 7.19 -7.19
C LEU A 9 -8.86 7.89 -8.11
N VAL A 10 -9.03 9.21 -7.98
CA VAL A 10 -9.96 10.00 -8.79
C VAL A 10 -9.33 10.54 -10.07
N GLN A 11 -8.05 10.27 -10.29
CA GLN A 11 -7.27 10.65 -11.48
C GLN A 11 -7.22 12.16 -11.77
N ASP A 12 -7.32 12.98 -10.72
CA ASP A 12 -7.22 14.43 -10.80
C ASP A 12 -5.87 14.99 -10.34
N SER A 13 -5.03 14.13 -9.75
CA SER A 13 -3.70 14.49 -9.24
C SER A 13 -2.67 13.47 -9.67
N LEU A 14 -1.49 13.96 -10.05
CA LEU A 14 -0.37 13.15 -10.52
C LEU A 14 0.85 13.43 -9.65
N GLU A 15 1.38 12.39 -9.01
CA GLU A 15 2.70 12.41 -8.37
C GLU A 15 3.75 11.95 -9.38
N ILE A 16 4.87 12.66 -9.44
CA ILE A 16 5.99 12.36 -10.34
C ILE A 16 7.27 12.30 -9.52
N TRP A 17 7.97 11.18 -9.60
CA TRP A 17 9.31 11.01 -9.01
C TRP A 17 10.35 10.89 -10.13
N VAL A 18 11.46 11.60 -9.96
CA VAL A 18 12.58 11.59 -10.92
C VAL A 18 13.65 10.64 -10.42
N ASN A 19 13.78 9.50 -11.09
CA ASN A 19 14.82 8.49 -10.82
C ASN A 19 16.03 8.74 -11.76
N ASP A 20 16.71 9.85 -11.56
CA ASP A 20 17.96 10.16 -12.30
C ASP A 20 19.05 10.55 -11.29
N PRO A 21 20.20 9.84 -11.24
CA PRO A 21 21.29 10.13 -10.32
C PRO A 21 21.96 11.48 -10.61
N LYS A 22 21.68 12.10 -11.75
CA LYS A 22 22.21 13.43 -12.09
C LYS A 22 21.53 14.52 -11.28
N PRO A 23 22.26 15.60 -10.91
CA PRO A 23 21.65 16.74 -10.26
C PRO A 23 20.49 17.28 -11.11
N GLN A 24 19.32 17.38 -10.50
CA GLN A 24 18.15 17.90 -11.19
C GLN A 24 18.27 19.42 -11.36
N PRO A 25 17.85 19.99 -12.51
CA PRO A 25 17.85 21.41 -12.72
C PRO A 25 16.91 22.12 -11.74
N ASP A 26 17.14 23.41 -11.50
CA ASP A 26 16.28 24.20 -10.61
C ASP A 26 14.87 24.42 -11.18
N THR A 27 14.71 24.17 -12.47
CA THR A 27 13.42 24.27 -13.16
C THR A 27 13.23 23.06 -14.06
N LEU A 28 12.09 22.37 -13.91
CA LEU A 28 11.64 21.31 -14.80
C LEU A 28 10.50 21.84 -15.68
N LEU A 29 10.58 21.54 -16.98
CA LEU A 29 9.50 21.78 -17.94
C LEU A 29 8.82 20.45 -18.24
N LEU A 30 7.52 20.37 -17.99
CA LEU A 30 6.69 19.19 -18.23
C LEU A 30 5.68 19.52 -19.33
N ASN A 31 5.67 18.75 -20.40
CA ASN A 31 4.61 18.79 -21.39
C ASN A 31 3.55 17.74 -21.03
N VAL A 32 2.40 18.19 -20.55
CA VAL A 32 1.30 17.32 -20.14
C VAL A 32 0.24 17.33 -21.23
N LYS A 33 -0.04 16.15 -21.80
CA LYS A 33 -1.11 15.94 -22.76
C LYS A 33 -2.29 15.29 -22.05
N TYR A 34 -3.45 15.95 -22.09
CA TYR A 34 -4.68 15.44 -21.45
C TYR A 34 -5.91 15.76 -22.29
N MET A 35 -7.00 15.09 -21.95
CA MET A 35 -8.30 15.33 -22.57
C MET A 35 -9.09 16.32 -21.73
N LYS A 36 -9.62 17.36 -22.37
CA LYS A 36 -10.45 18.37 -21.72
C LYS A 36 -11.74 18.57 -22.51
N THR A 37 -12.84 18.71 -21.79
CA THR A 37 -14.14 19.01 -22.39
C THR A 37 -14.20 20.49 -22.78
N ASP A 38 -14.56 20.77 -24.02
CA ASP A 38 -14.80 22.13 -24.51
C ASP A 38 -16.18 22.67 -24.08
N THR A 39 -16.48 23.89 -24.51
CA THR A 39 -17.77 24.58 -24.23
C THR A 39 -18.99 23.90 -24.86
N LEU A 40 -18.76 22.99 -25.81
CA LEU A 40 -19.80 22.21 -26.50
C LEU A 40 -19.95 20.79 -25.89
N GLY A 41 -19.22 20.48 -24.83
CA GLY A 41 -19.23 19.16 -24.21
C GLY A 41 -18.41 18.10 -24.95
N MET A 42 -17.60 18.49 -25.95
CA MET A 42 -16.75 17.57 -26.71
C MET A 42 -15.37 17.41 -26.04
N LEU A 43 -14.88 16.16 -25.93
CA LEU A 43 -13.54 15.85 -25.43
C LEU A 43 -12.49 16.13 -26.50
N ASN A 44 -11.62 17.12 -26.23
CA ASN A 44 -10.51 17.51 -27.08
C ASN A 44 -9.17 17.30 -26.39
N SER A 45 -8.14 16.99 -27.18
CA SER A 45 -6.76 16.82 -26.67
C SER A 45 -6.09 18.19 -26.51
N PHE A 46 -5.60 18.46 -25.30
CA PHE A 46 -4.82 19.65 -24.95
C PHE A 46 -3.41 19.25 -24.57
N VAL A 47 -2.47 20.14 -24.88
CA VAL A 47 -1.07 20.05 -24.43
C VAL A 47 -0.77 21.31 -23.65
N GLU A 48 -0.31 21.13 -22.43
CA GLU A 48 0.07 22.23 -21.55
C GLU A 48 1.51 22.08 -21.10
N GLU A 49 2.28 23.16 -21.18
CA GLU A 49 3.63 23.22 -20.63
C GLU A 49 3.57 23.71 -19.18
N ILE A 50 3.95 22.86 -18.25
CA ILE A 50 3.99 23.17 -16.82
C ILE A 50 5.44 23.40 -16.41
N ARG A 51 5.72 24.57 -15.86
CA ARG A 51 7.03 24.92 -15.32
C ARG A 51 7.06 24.72 -13.81
N LEU A 52 7.83 23.74 -13.35
CA LEU A 52 8.07 23.46 -11.95
C LEU A 52 9.42 24.01 -11.54
N ALA A 53 9.47 24.92 -10.56
CA ALA A 53 10.70 25.46 -10.03
C ALA A 53 10.91 24.99 -8.58
N LYS A 54 12.17 24.71 -8.22
CA LYS A 54 12.52 24.42 -6.82
C LYS A 54 12.11 25.58 -5.92
N PRO A 55 11.48 25.32 -4.76
CA PRO A 55 11.20 26.38 -3.78
C PRO A 55 12.52 27.03 -3.34
N ARG A 56 12.57 28.37 -3.38
CA ARG A 56 13.74 29.12 -2.91
C ARG A 56 13.90 28.90 -1.40
N LYS A 57 15.12 28.59 -0.95
CA LYS A 57 15.50 28.38 0.47
C LYS A 57 15.26 29.61 1.39
N GLY A 58 14.48 30.57 1.03
CA GLY A 58 14.19 31.79 1.84
C GLY A 58 12.71 32.07 2.01
N ALA A 59 11.83 31.31 1.38
CA ALA A 59 10.38 31.48 1.48
C ALA A 59 9.72 30.50 2.48
N ALA A 60 10.51 29.77 3.27
CA ALA A 60 9.97 29.01 4.40
C ALA A 60 9.34 30.02 5.37
N ALA A 61 8.02 30.03 5.45
CA ALA A 61 7.30 30.68 6.54
C ALA A 61 8.04 30.32 7.84
N LYS A 62 8.15 31.29 8.77
CA LYS A 62 8.71 31.13 10.11
C LYS A 62 7.96 30.00 10.83
N THR A 63 8.26 28.75 10.49
CA THR A 63 7.89 27.59 11.28
C THR A 63 8.70 27.68 12.57
N SER A 64 7.99 27.68 13.69
CA SER A 64 8.59 27.70 15.03
C SER A 64 9.68 26.63 15.09
N SER A 65 10.75 26.90 15.81
CA SER A 65 11.95 26.05 15.97
C SER A 65 11.69 24.62 16.52
N ARG A 66 10.43 24.18 16.58
CA ARG A 66 9.99 22.84 17.02
C ARG A 66 9.76 21.86 15.86
N ASP A 67 9.67 22.32 14.61
CA ASP A 67 9.36 21.49 13.44
C ASP A 67 10.53 21.38 12.45
N ILE A 68 11.74 21.17 12.95
CA ILE A 68 12.81 20.67 12.09
C ILE A 68 12.45 19.21 11.80
N LYS A 69 11.76 18.98 10.67
CA LYS A 69 11.58 17.62 10.14
C LYS A 69 12.96 17.02 10.00
N LYS A 70 13.25 16.02 10.83
CA LYS A 70 14.45 15.21 10.70
C LYS A 70 14.46 14.65 9.28
N GLU A 71 15.48 14.92 8.50
CA GLU A 71 15.61 14.30 7.19
C GLU A 71 15.67 12.79 7.38
N ASP A 72 14.88 12.06 6.60
CA ASP A 72 14.94 10.59 6.63
C ASP A 72 16.31 10.16 6.16
N THR A 73 16.96 9.29 6.90
CA THR A 73 18.24 8.67 6.57
C THR A 73 18.08 7.21 6.18
N THR A 74 16.85 6.70 6.21
CA THR A 74 16.46 5.33 5.87
C THR A 74 15.23 5.32 4.98
N ALA A 75 15.03 4.25 4.21
CA ALA A 75 13.80 4.01 3.48
C ALA A 75 12.68 3.70 4.48
N VAL A 76 11.79 4.67 4.67
CA VAL A 76 10.69 4.59 5.64
C VAL A 76 9.52 3.82 5.06
N PHE A 77 9.03 2.84 5.80
CA PHE A 77 7.79 2.13 5.49
C PHE A 77 7.04 1.74 6.77
N THR A 78 5.75 1.51 6.63
CA THR A 78 4.92 0.85 7.64
C THR A 78 4.68 -0.60 7.22
N LEU A 79 4.72 -1.51 8.18
CA LEU A 79 4.36 -2.91 7.99
C LEU A 79 3.23 -3.23 8.96
N THR A 80 2.04 -3.51 8.42
CA THR A 80 0.84 -3.75 9.22
C THR A 80 0.25 -5.12 8.93
N ALA A 81 -0.21 -5.78 10.00
CA ALA A 81 -0.99 -7.00 9.95
C ALA A 81 -1.89 -7.04 11.18
N GLU A 82 -3.20 -7.00 10.98
CA GLU A 82 -4.15 -6.97 12.07
C GLU A 82 -4.85 -8.32 12.20
N PRO A 83 -4.98 -8.88 13.42
CA PRO A 83 -5.52 -10.24 13.65
C PRO A 83 -6.87 -10.50 13.00
N GLU A 84 -7.72 -9.47 12.95
CA GLU A 84 -9.08 -9.60 12.43
C GLU A 84 -9.17 -9.54 10.90
N THR A 85 -8.14 -9.02 10.23
CA THR A 85 -8.21 -8.73 8.79
C THR A 85 -7.05 -9.30 7.97
N VAL A 86 -6.00 -9.81 8.63
CA VAL A 86 -4.78 -10.29 7.95
C VAL A 86 -5.06 -11.47 6.99
N GLU A 87 -6.02 -12.31 7.28
CA GLU A 87 -6.42 -13.42 6.40
C GLU A 87 -6.89 -12.91 5.03
N GLN A 88 -7.65 -11.81 5.01
CA GLN A 88 -8.15 -11.23 3.77
C GLN A 88 -7.18 -10.27 3.12
N TYR A 89 -6.57 -9.38 3.90
CA TYR A 89 -5.75 -8.29 3.37
C TYR A 89 -4.25 -8.60 3.36
N GLY A 90 -3.81 -9.65 4.08
CA GLY A 90 -2.40 -10.02 4.17
C GLY A 90 -1.58 -9.07 5.05
N PHE A 91 -0.27 -9.16 4.92
CA PHE A 91 0.70 -8.25 5.52
C PHE A 91 0.95 -7.10 4.56
N VAL A 92 0.61 -5.89 4.99
CA VAL A 92 0.63 -4.71 4.13
C VAL A 92 1.88 -3.89 4.39
N PHE A 93 2.68 -3.70 3.35
CA PHE A 93 3.79 -2.75 3.31
C PHE A 93 3.31 -1.46 2.66
N GLU A 94 3.58 -0.33 3.28
CA GLU A 94 3.35 0.98 2.69
C GLU A 94 4.59 1.84 2.82
N PHE A 95 5.25 2.10 1.68
CA PHE A 95 6.48 2.86 1.61
C PHE A 95 6.19 4.35 1.46
N LYS A 96 7.00 5.18 2.10
CA LYS A 96 6.90 6.64 1.97
C LYS A 96 7.21 7.10 0.54
N TYR A 97 8.18 6.43 -0.11
CA TYR A 97 8.62 6.69 -1.48
C TYR A 97 8.64 5.41 -2.30
N PRO A 98 8.53 5.51 -3.65
CA PRO A 98 8.67 4.33 -4.50
C PRO A 98 10.00 3.62 -4.31
N LEU A 99 9.99 2.30 -4.45
CA LEU A 99 11.20 1.47 -4.43
C LEU A 99 11.86 1.48 -5.81
N VAL A 100 13.18 1.48 -5.82
CA VAL A 100 14.02 1.29 -7.01
C VAL A 100 14.76 -0.05 -6.99
N GLU A 101 14.96 -0.63 -5.80
CA GLU A 101 15.45 -1.99 -5.61
C GLU A 101 14.62 -2.64 -4.49
N ASP A 102 14.22 -3.87 -4.72
CA ASP A 102 13.54 -4.69 -3.73
C ASP A 102 14.09 -6.13 -3.73
N ALA A 103 14.02 -6.77 -2.58
CA ALA A 103 14.40 -8.16 -2.37
C ALA A 103 13.33 -8.85 -1.50
N PHE A 104 12.09 -8.78 -1.95
CA PHE A 104 10.95 -9.39 -1.26
C PHE A 104 11.09 -10.90 -1.08
N ASP A 105 11.84 -11.58 -1.94
CA ASP A 105 12.16 -13.01 -1.84
C ASP A 105 13.05 -13.37 -0.64
N SER A 106 13.70 -12.39 -0.05
CA SER A 106 14.62 -12.57 1.08
C SER A 106 14.01 -12.28 2.45
N LEU A 107 12.70 -12.07 2.53
CA LEU A 107 12.00 -11.90 3.79
C LEU A 107 11.86 -13.24 4.51
N SER A 108 11.86 -13.22 5.85
CA SER A 108 11.63 -14.42 6.65
C SER A 108 10.18 -14.43 7.13
N PHE A 109 9.41 -15.39 6.62
CA PHE A 109 8.04 -15.61 7.06
C PHE A 109 7.94 -16.96 7.78
N ARG A 110 7.52 -16.93 9.03
CA ARG A 110 7.42 -18.10 9.92
C ARG A 110 6.18 -18.03 10.78
N TYR A 111 5.78 -19.18 11.32
CA TYR A 111 4.68 -19.23 12.26
C TYR A 111 4.96 -20.24 13.40
N LEU A 112 4.30 -20.01 14.53
CA LEU A 112 4.22 -20.93 15.65
C LEU A 112 2.82 -21.52 15.73
N ASN A 113 2.75 -22.84 15.84
CA ASN A 113 1.48 -23.49 16.13
C ASN A 113 1.11 -23.34 17.64
N PRO A 114 -0.10 -23.75 18.07
CA PRO A 114 -0.48 -23.68 19.50
C PRO A 114 0.43 -24.48 20.44
N LYS A 115 1.21 -25.44 19.93
CA LYS A 115 2.21 -26.21 20.69
C LYS A 115 3.59 -25.55 20.73
N GLN A 116 3.71 -24.31 20.25
CA GLN A 116 4.96 -23.55 20.19
C GLN A 116 6.04 -24.17 19.27
N GLN A 117 5.63 -24.95 18.28
CA GLN A 117 6.54 -25.47 17.26
C GLN A 117 6.63 -24.46 16.12
N GLU A 118 7.86 -24.17 15.69
CA GLU A 118 8.15 -23.19 14.64
C GLU A 118 8.21 -23.86 13.27
N PHE A 119 7.61 -23.19 12.27
CA PHE A 119 7.61 -23.58 10.87
C PHE A 119 7.89 -22.37 9.98
N THR A 120 8.50 -22.61 8.83
CA THR A 120 8.66 -21.60 7.78
C THR A 120 7.59 -21.80 6.73
N GLU A 121 7.05 -20.71 6.20
CA GLU A 121 6.02 -20.74 5.17
C GLU A 121 6.44 -19.91 3.97
N SER A 122 6.01 -20.35 2.80
CA SER A 122 6.16 -19.61 1.56
C SER A 122 5.07 -18.54 1.42
N TYR A 123 5.34 -17.52 0.62
CA TYR A 123 4.43 -16.39 0.45
C TYR A 123 4.49 -15.86 -0.97
N THR A 124 3.48 -15.08 -1.32
CA THR A 124 3.38 -14.32 -2.57
C THR A 124 3.30 -12.84 -2.26
N ILE A 125 3.98 -12.02 -3.06
CA ILE A 125 3.92 -10.55 -2.97
C ILE A 125 3.18 -10.01 -4.19
N VAL A 126 2.27 -9.09 -3.94
CA VAL A 126 1.55 -8.36 -4.99
C VAL A 126 1.66 -6.86 -4.72
N GLN A 127 2.11 -6.10 -5.72
CA GLN A 127 2.05 -4.65 -5.67
C GLN A 127 0.61 -4.19 -5.93
N ASP A 128 0.16 -3.19 -5.19
CA ASP A 128 -1.15 -2.58 -5.41
C ASP A 128 -1.18 -1.85 -6.77
N SER A 129 -2.20 -2.09 -7.57
CA SER A 129 -2.32 -1.51 -8.91
C SER A 129 -2.57 0.01 -8.92
N LEU A 130 -3.07 0.55 -7.81
CA LEU A 130 -3.42 1.96 -7.65
C LEU A 130 -2.42 2.72 -6.78
N ASN A 131 -1.55 2.00 -6.04
CA ASN A 131 -0.54 2.61 -5.20
C ASN A 131 0.80 1.88 -5.35
N LEU A 132 1.70 2.45 -6.15
CA LEU A 132 3.04 1.89 -6.41
C LEU A 132 3.90 1.72 -5.16
N ARG A 133 3.54 2.36 -4.06
CA ARG A 133 4.24 2.31 -2.77
C ARG A 133 3.66 1.25 -1.83
N LYS A 134 2.60 0.55 -2.25
CA LYS A 134 1.91 -0.44 -1.43
C LYS A 134 2.11 -1.84 -1.98
N TYR A 135 2.52 -2.75 -1.11
CA TYR A 135 2.71 -4.16 -1.41
C TYR A 135 1.99 -5.01 -0.38
N ILE A 136 1.46 -6.13 -0.81
CA ILE A 136 0.69 -7.06 0.03
C ILE A 136 1.36 -8.42 -0.03
N LEU A 137 1.82 -8.91 1.10
CA LEU A 137 2.31 -10.27 1.27
C LEU A 137 1.17 -11.16 1.77
N ARG A 138 0.98 -12.30 1.10
CA ARG A 138 0.07 -13.34 1.54
C ARG A 138 0.81 -14.67 1.67
N PRO A 139 0.59 -15.43 2.76
CA PRO A 139 1.00 -16.82 2.83
C PRO A 139 0.39 -17.61 1.68
N ASN A 140 1.11 -18.63 1.19
CA ASN A 140 0.58 -19.50 0.14
C ASN A 140 -0.38 -20.56 0.70
N THR A 141 -0.37 -20.78 2.01
CA THR A 141 -1.33 -21.63 2.71
C THR A 141 -2.30 -20.79 3.53
N GLU A 142 -3.44 -21.36 3.88
CA GLU A 142 -4.43 -20.74 4.73
C GLU A 142 -3.87 -20.49 6.13
N MET A 143 -4.12 -19.31 6.66
CA MET A 143 -3.76 -18.98 8.04
C MET A 143 -4.72 -19.66 9.01
N LEU A 144 -4.19 -20.28 10.08
CA LEU A 144 -4.96 -21.10 10.99
C LEU A 144 -5.24 -20.37 12.32
N PRO A 145 -6.44 -20.54 12.89
CA PRO A 145 -6.80 -19.99 14.19
C PRO A 145 -5.85 -20.42 15.31
N GLY A 146 -5.55 -19.48 16.23
CA GLY A 146 -4.67 -19.74 17.36
C GLY A 146 -3.17 -19.78 17.04
N TYR A 147 -2.78 -19.68 15.77
CA TYR A 147 -1.40 -19.61 15.33
C TYR A 147 -0.84 -18.18 15.44
N GLU A 148 0.47 -18.08 15.64
CA GLU A 148 1.21 -16.81 15.62
C GLU A 148 2.08 -16.75 14.39
N TYR A 149 1.94 -15.68 13.61
CA TYR A 149 2.70 -15.45 12.39
C TYR A 149 3.68 -14.30 12.58
N PHE A 150 4.88 -14.45 12.01
CA PHE A 150 5.97 -13.49 12.11
C PHE A 150 6.49 -13.20 10.72
N LEU A 151 6.54 -11.94 10.38
CA LEU A 151 7.18 -11.47 9.16
C LEU A 151 8.32 -10.56 9.53
N LYS A 152 9.54 -11.00 9.22
CA LYS A 152 10.77 -10.26 9.47
C LYS A 152 11.34 -9.72 8.17
N VAL A 153 11.60 -8.42 8.17
CA VAL A 153 12.27 -7.69 7.09
C VAL A 153 13.70 -7.44 7.53
N PRO A 154 14.70 -8.08 6.91
CA PRO A 154 16.10 -7.80 7.23
C PRO A 154 16.52 -6.40 6.78
N HIS A 155 17.61 -5.90 7.34
CA HIS A 155 18.24 -4.65 6.93
C HIS A 155 18.67 -4.68 5.46
N ARG A 156 18.56 -3.54 4.74
CA ARG A 156 19.00 -3.32 3.35
C ARG A 156 18.37 -4.25 2.32
N LYS A 157 17.09 -4.54 2.45
CA LYS A 157 16.33 -5.32 1.48
C LYS A 157 15.53 -4.46 0.51
N PHE A 158 15.25 -3.24 0.88
CA PHE A 158 14.53 -2.27 0.07
C PHE A 158 15.33 -0.99 -0.05
N LYS A 159 15.37 -0.43 -1.25
CA LYS A 159 16.00 0.86 -1.51
C LYS A 159 14.97 1.78 -2.16
N ASP A 160 14.76 2.92 -1.57
CA ASP A 160 13.86 3.93 -2.10
C ASP A 160 14.51 4.78 -3.22
N ILE A 161 13.69 5.58 -3.87
CA ILE A 161 14.13 6.47 -4.96
C ILE A 161 15.16 7.54 -4.51
N ASN A 162 15.26 7.82 -3.21
CA ASN A 162 16.27 8.72 -2.64
C ASN A 162 17.60 8.02 -2.39
N GLY A 163 17.67 6.70 -2.63
CA GLY A 163 18.87 5.89 -2.43
C GLY A 163 19.05 5.39 -1.01
N TYR A 164 18.07 5.56 -0.13
CA TYR A 164 18.12 5.06 1.24
C TYR A 164 17.66 3.61 1.32
N TYR A 165 18.30 2.86 2.22
CA TYR A 165 17.93 1.48 2.53
C TYR A 165 17.09 1.40 3.80
N ASN A 166 16.24 0.37 3.88
CA ASN A 166 15.43 0.12 5.06
C ASN A 166 16.27 -0.39 6.24
N ASP A 167 15.80 -0.08 7.45
CA ASP A 167 16.20 -0.77 8.68
C ASP A 167 15.47 -2.10 8.81
N SER A 168 15.95 -2.98 9.72
CA SER A 168 15.24 -4.21 10.02
C SER A 168 13.92 -3.92 10.73
N SER A 169 12.89 -4.67 10.37
CA SER A 169 11.56 -4.60 10.99
C SER A 169 10.98 -5.99 11.17
N GLU A 170 10.12 -6.17 12.15
CA GLU A 170 9.38 -7.41 12.35
C GLU A 170 7.95 -7.07 12.80
N VAL A 171 6.99 -7.75 12.21
CA VAL A 171 5.60 -7.73 12.66
C VAL A 171 5.20 -9.11 13.11
N LYS A 172 4.43 -9.14 14.19
CA LYS A 172 3.84 -10.34 14.78
C LYS A 172 2.33 -10.19 14.79
N VAL A 173 1.64 -11.24 14.34
CA VAL A 173 0.17 -11.32 14.41
C VAL A 173 -0.23 -12.68 14.97
N LYS A 174 -1.16 -12.70 15.92
CA LYS A 174 -1.75 -13.91 16.48
C LYS A 174 -3.23 -13.94 16.11
N LEU A 175 -3.63 -15.00 15.40
CA LEU A 175 -5.04 -15.18 15.07
C LEU A 175 -5.83 -15.61 16.32
N PRO A 176 -7.09 -15.18 16.42
CA PRO A 176 -7.99 -15.66 17.48
C PRO A 176 -8.09 -17.17 17.47
N ASN A 177 -8.31 -17.78 18.64
CA ASN A 177 -8.61 -19.21 18.72
C ASN A 177 -10.03 -19.47 18.22
N ASP A 178 -10.30 -20.71 17.80
CA ASP A 178 -11.62 -21.14 17.30
C ASP A 178 -12.77 -20.88 18.29
N ASP A 179 -12.50 -20.98 19.60
CA ASP A 179 -13.47 -20.71 20.66
C ASP A 179 -13.96 -19.26 20.72
N LYS A 180 -13.22 -18.34 20.08
CA LYS A 180 -13.54 -16.91 19.96
C LYS A 180 -14.15 -16.53 18.63
N LEU A 181 -14.29 -17.48 17.72
CA LEU A 181 -14.84 -17.26 16.39
C LEU A 181 -16.30 -17.69 16.34
N SER A 182 -17.08 -16.99 15.52
CA SER A 182 -18.48 -17.33 15.24
C SER A 182 -18.71 -17.33 13.75
N THR A 183 -19.60 -18.21 13.29
CA THR A 183 -20.02 -18.24 11.89
C THR A 183 -21.26 -17.37 11.73
N MET A 184 -21.25 -16.47 10.76
CA MET A 184 -22.41 -15.72 10.34
C MET A 184 -22.71 -16.08 8.89
N SER A 185 -23.96 -16.43 8.59
CA SER A 185 -24.40 -16.69 7.23
C SER A 185 -25.33 -15.57 6.76
N LEU A 186 -25.02 -14.98 5.63
CA LEU A 186 -25.86 -13.98 4.99
C LEU A 186 -26.43 -14.57 3.71
N VAL A 187 -27.77 -14.70 3.66
CA VAL A 187 -28.49 -15.17 2.46
C VAL A 187 -28.91 -13.97 1.63
N LEU A 188 -28.44 -13.95 0.38
CA LEU A 188 -28.80 -12.93 -0.62
C LEU A 188 -29.79 -13.51 -1.63
N SER A 189 -30.87 -12.79 -1.89
CA SER A 189 -31.89 -13.19 -2.84
C SER A 189 -32.28 -12.04 -3.76
N ASN A 190 -32.70 -12.35 -4.99
CA ASN A 190 -33.09 -11.39 -6.03
C ASN A 190 -31.92 -10.45 -6.43
N VAL A 191 -30.72 -10.99 -6.47
CA VAL A 191 -29.50 -10.30 -6.90
C VAL A 191 -29.52 -10.16 -8.43
N LYS A 192 -29.62 -8.93 -8.92
CA LYS A 192 -29.75 -8.62 -10.37
C LYS A 192 -28.49 -8.01 -10.97
N ASN A 193 -27.59 -7.53 -10.14
CA ASN A 193 -26.37 -6.84 -10.54
C ASN A 193 -25.20 -7.34 -9.71
N LYS A 194 -23.99 -6.92 -10.06
CA LYS A 194 -22.82 -7.13 -9.24
C LYS A 194 -22.85 -6.20 -8.02
N TYR A 195 -22.76 -6.78 -6.83
CA TYR A 195 -22.74 -6.06 -5.56
C TYR A 195 -21.44 -6.30 -4.82
N ILE A 196 -21.04 -5.30 -4.07
CA ILE A 196 -19.98 -5.40 -3.05
C ILE A 196 -20.69 -5.42 -1.70
N VAL A 197 -20.40 -6.44 -0.90
CA VAL A 197 -20.96 -6.61 0.46
C VAL A 197 -19.82 -6.48 1.44
N ASP A 198 -19.81 -5.41 2.20
CA ASP A 198 -18.79 -5.14 3.21
C ASP A 198 -19.31 -5.49 4.60
N LEU A 199 -18.59 -6.36 5.30
CA LEU A 199 -18.75 -6.58 6.72
C LEU A 199 -17.95 -5.53 7.47
N LEU A 200 -18.63 -4.67 8.22
CA LEU A 200 -18.03 -3.60 9.00
C LEU A 200 -17.84 -4.01 10.46
N ASN A 201 -16.90 -3.37 11.15
CA ASN A 201 -16.80 -3.47 12.60
C ASN A 201 -18.01 -2.80 13.30
N GLU A 202 -18.10 -2.93 14.63
CA GLU A 202 -19.19 -2.36 15.44
C GLU A 202 -19.33 -0.83 15.25
N LYS A 203 -18.22 -0.10 15.12
CA LYS A 203 -18.22 1.35 14.94
C LYS A 203 -18.52 1.79 13.50
N ARG A 204 -18.56 0.86 12.55
CA ARG A 204 -18.77 1.09 11.11
C ARG A 204 -17.72 2.00 10.45
N ASP A 205 -16.54 2.11 11.02
CA ASP A 205 -15.41 2.89 10.52
C ASP A 205 -14.33 2.05 9.84
N LYS A 206 -14.47 0.72 9.90
CA LYS A 206 -13.49 -0.22 9.32
C LYS A 206 -14.19 -1.38 8.63
N VAL A 207 -13.73 -1.69 7.40
CA VAL A 207 -14.16 -2.89 6.68
C VAL A 207 -13.34 -4.08 7.19
N MET A 208 -14.05 -5.07 7.72
CA MET A 208 -13.47 -6.31 8.24
C MET A 208 -13.32 -7.36 7.14
N ARG A 209 -14.34 -7.49 6.28
CA ARG A 209 -14.33 -8.37 5.10
C ARG A 209 -15.15 -7.78 3.97
N THR A 210 -14.73 -8.06 2.74
CA THR A 210 -15.43 -7.66 1.51
C THR A 210 -15.75 -8.90 0.69
N TYR A 211 -16.99 -9.01 0.25
CA TYR A 211 -17.46 -10.05 -0.65
C TYR A 211 -17.99 -9.40 -1.93
N ILE A 212 -17.79 -10.07 -3.06
CA ILE A 212 -18.31 -9.63 -4.35
C ILE A 212 -19.23 -10.75 -4.86
N THR A 213 -20.48 -10.39 -5.17
CA THR A 213 -21.45 -11.34 -5.69
C THR A 213 -22.29 -10.71 -6.82
N ASP A 214 -22.69 -11.54 -7.78
CA ASP A 214 -23.55 -11.19 -8.90
C ASP A 214 -24.78 -12.10 -9.02
N LYS A 215 -24.97 -13.00 -8.04
CA LYS A 215 -26.01 -14.00 -8.02
C LYS A 215 -26.53 -14.26 -6.60
N ASP A 216 -27.74 -14.84 -6.50
CA ASP A 216 -28.30 -15.31 -5.26
C ASP A 216 -27.41 -16.42 -4.64
N GLY A 217 -27.31 -16.41 -3.33
CA GLY A 217 -26.49 -17.36 -2.61
C GLY A 217 -26.30 -17.01 -1.14
N THR A 218 -25.47 -17.82 -0.48
CA THR A 218 -25.04 -17.58 0.91
C THR A 218 -23.58 -17.16 0.93
N LEU A 219 -23.30 -16.12 1.68
CA LEU A 219 -21.96 -15.62 2.00
C LEU A 219 -21.54 -16.09 3.38
#